data_22327561057c839b05ffd06d574ac235
#
_entry.id   22327561057c839b05ffd06d574ac235
#
_cell.length_a   1.000
_cell.length_b   1.000
_cell.length_c   1.000
_cell.angle_alpha   90.00
_cell.angle_beta   90.00
_cell.angle_gamma   90.00
#
_symmetry.space_group_name_H-M   'P 1'
#
loop_
_entity.id
_entity.type
_entity.pdbx_description
1 polymer ?
#
loop_
_entity_poly.entity_id
_entity_poly.type
_entity_poly.pdbx_seq_one_letter_code
_entity_poly.pdbx_strand_id
1 'polypeptide(L)'
;MYFRKLFFLFSIYSFIIAQDINELKYRKLKDIPPNWPIIVNNSLDDSSSFDIFLKRDSTQLISEGYRVQILATRYFEYADSLAISISRKVNDSVYIEFEAPNYKVRVGDFINRESAELFQQELMGMGYRASWILRTRITAQKVE
;
A
#
# COMPACT_ATOMS: atom_id res chain seq x y z
N MET A 1 65.80 11.56 -12.85
CA MET A 1 65.54 12.13 -11.52
C MET A 1 64.09 12.62 -11.37
N TYR A 2 63.39 13.00 -12.41
CA TYR A 2 62.01 13.49 -12.40
C TYR A 2 60.94 12.39 -12.20
N PHE A 3 61.19 11.19 -12.64
CA PHE A 3 60.22 10.07 -12.56
C PHE A 3 59.94 9.62 -11.10
N ARG A 4 60.95 9.70 -10.24
CA ARG A 4 60.80 9.37 -8.80
C ARG A 4 59.99 10.39 -8.04
N LYS A 5 60.04 11.67 -8.43
CA LYS A 5 59.21 12.74 -7.80
C LYS A 5 57.76 12.66 -8.22
N LEU A 6 57.49 12.26 -9.50
CA LEU A 6 56.15 12.09 -9.99
C LEU A 6 55.41 10.92 -9.31
N PHE A 7 56.12 9.85 -9.01
CA PHE A 7 55.57 8.68 -8.33
C PHE A 7 55.23 8.99 -6.87
N PHE A 8 56.00 9.82 -6.20
CA PHE A 8 55.71 10.27 -4.84
C PHE A 8 54.48 11.19 -4.76
N LEU A 9 54.32 12.06 -5.73
CA LEU A 9 53.13 12.93 -5.79
C LEU A 9 51.86 12.13 -6.05
N PHE A 10 51.93 11.13 -6.89
CA PHE A 10 50.78 10.25 -7.16
C PHE A 10 50.38 9.39 -5.95
N SER A 11 51.39 8.92 -5.19
CA SER A 11 51.18 8.18 -3.94
C SER A 11 50.51 9.04 -2.86
N ILE A 12 50.89 10.31 -2.72
CA ILE A 12 50.30 11.24 -1.75
C ILE A 12 48.86 11.58 -2.16
N TYR A 13 48.60 11.78 -3.44
CA TYR A 13 47.27 12.07 -3.94
C TYR A 13 46.28 10.90 -3.73
N SER A 14 46.74 9.66 -3.90
CA SER A 14 45.98 8.45 -3.64
C SER A 14 45.67 8.29 -2.13
N PHE A 15 46.54 8.72 -1.26
CA PHE A 15 46.34 8.65 0.19
C PHE A 15 45.32 9.66 0.71
N ILE A 16 45.27 10.86 0.11
CA ILE A 16 44.33 11.92 0.48
C ILE A 16 42.89 11.51 0.08
N ILE A 17 42.71 10.88 -1.09
CA ILE A 17 41.39 10.43 -1.53
C ILE A 17 40.87 9.29 -0.64
N ALA A 18 41.78 8.44 -0.13
CA ALA A 18 41.37 7.32 0.73
C ALA A 18 40.88 7.76 2.13
N GLN A 19 41.23 8.96 2.59
CA GLN A 19 40.78 9.48 3.88
C GLN A 19 39.35 10.02 3.82
N ASP A 20 38.94 10.63 2.69
CA ASP A 20 37.57 11.17 2.53
C ASP A 20 36.49 10.08 2.48
N ILE A 21 36.82 8.89 1.99
CA ILE A 21 35.89 7.77 1.91
C ILE A 21 35.56 7.20 3.30
N ASN A 22 36.48 7.29 4.24
CA ASN A 22 36.26 6.80 5.61
C ASN A 22 35.33 7.71 6.44
N GLU A 23 35.31 9.01 6.18
CA GLU A 23 34.39 9.94 6.87
C GLU A 23 32.92 9.73 6.48
N LEU A 24 32.67 9.33 5.23
CA LEU A 24 31.31 9.05 4.75
C LEU A 24 30.74 7.75 5.33
N LYS A 25 31.58 6.81 5.75
CA LYS A 25 31.16 5.50 6.26
C LYS A 25 30.64 5.53 7.69
N TYR A 26 30.92 6.58 8.44
CA TYR A 26 30.51 6.74 9.84
C TYR A 26 29.65 7.97 10.09
N ARG A 27 28.82 8.38 9.12
CA ARG A 27 27.70 9.23 9.47
C ARG A 27 26.79 8.40 10.36
N LYS A 28 27.06 8.48 11.65
CA LYS A 28 26.22 7.92 12.69
C LYS A 28 24.82 8.43 12.43
N LEU A 29 23.97 7.59 11.86
CA LEU A 29 22.54 7.85 11.78
C LEU A 29 22.13 8.17 13.20
N LYS A 30 21.78 9.42 13.44
CA LYS A 30 21.26 9.84 14.72
C LYS A 30 19.91 9.15 14.81
N ASP A 31 19.85 8.04 15.56
CA ASP A 31 18.60 7.40 15.90
C ASP A 31 17.78 8.43 16.67
N ILE A 32 16.94 9.13 15.92
CA ILE A 32 15.89 9.95 16.51
C ILE A 32 14.82 8.94 16.86
N PRO A 33 14.58 8.64 18.14
CA PRO A 33 13.51 7.73 18.50
C PRO A 33 12.24 8.27 17.88
N PRO A 34 11.45 7.41 17.20
CA PRO A 34 10.18 7.82 16.63
C PRO A 34 9.35 8.43 17.75
N ASN A 35 8.77 9.58 17.48
CA ASN A 35 7.88 10.27 18.42
C ASN A 35 6.55 9.51 18.45
N TRP A 36 6.56 8.35 19.11
CA TRP A 36 5.34 7.59 19.34
C TRP A 36 4.45 8.43 20.24
N PRO A 37 3.16 8.55 19.93
CA PRO A 37 2.24 9.10 20.89
C PRO A 37 2.32 8.26 22.16
N ILE A 38 2.73 8.89 23.27
CA ILE A 38 2.71 8.25 24.58
C ILE A 38 1.23 8.01 24.88
N ILE A 39 0.81 6.77 24.79
CA ILE A 39 -0.50 6.37 25.30
C ILE A 39 -0.36 6.44 26.82
N VAL A 40 -0.71 7.59 27.36
CA VAL A 40 -0.84 7.74 28.80
C VAL A 40 -2.11 6.97 29.17
N ASN A 41 -1.93 5.75 29.66
CA ASN A 41 -3.00 5.04 30.32
C ASN A 41 -3.33 5.79 31.61
N ASN A 42 -4.07 6.90 31.47
CA ASN A 42 -4.67 7.53 32.61
C ASN A 42 -5.73 6.58 33.15
N SER A 43 -5.31 5.92 34.24
CA SER A 43 -6.17 5.37 35.30
C SER A 43 -7.59 4.93 34.92
N LEU A 44 -7.78 3.72 35.08
CA LEU A 44 -8.83 2.83 35.63
C LEU A 44 -10.25 3.42 35.91
N ASP A 45 -10.62 4.62 35.48
CA ASP A 45 -11.90 5.23 35.86
C ASP A 45 -12.68 5.88 34.70
N ASP A 46 -12.26 5.73 33.45
CA ASP A 46 -13.05 6.22 32.32
C ASP A 46 -13.36 5.12 31.31
N SER A 47 -14.26 4.22 31.74
CA SER A 47 -14.86 3.20 30.86
C SER A 47 -15.57 3.81 29.64
N SER A 48 -15.88 5.10 29.66
CA SER A 48 -16.57 5.79 28.57
C SER A 48 -15.69 6.02 27.34
N SER A 49 -14.40 6.29 27.51
CA SER A 49 -13.49 6.49 26.38
C SER A 49 -13.10 5.20 25.68
N PHE A 50 -13.01 4.10 26.44
CA PHE A 50 -12.71 2.77 25.87
C PHE A 50 -13.90 2.24 25.04
N ASP A 51 -15.10 2.49 25.49
CA ASP A 51 -16.33 2.15 24.77
C ASP A 51 -16.47 2.94 23.45
N ILE A 52 -15.99 4.19 23.39
CA ILE A 52 -15.98 4.98 22.15
C ILE A 52 -14.99 4.41 21.13
N PHE A 53 -13.81 3.93 21.56
CA PHE A 53 -12.83 3.29 20.67
C PHE A 53 -13.35 1.93 20.17
N LEU A 54 -13.92 1.10 21.02
CA LEU A 54 -14.52 -0.17 20.64
C LEU A 54 -15.74 0.03 19.73
N LYS A 55 -16.52 1.08 19.95
CA LYS A 55 -17.69 1.40 19.12
C LYS A 55 -17.32 1.95 17.75
N ARG A 56 -16.13 2.57 17.61
CA ARG A 56 -15.63 3.08 16.32
C ARG A 56 -15.12 1.97 15.42
N ASP A 57 -14.50 0.94 15.98
CA ASP A 57 -13.96 -0.21 15.21
C ASP A 57 -15.02 -1.29 14.94
N SER A 58 -16.11 -1.35 15.72
CA SER A 58 -17.12 -2.40 15.61
C SER A 58 -18.22 -2.14 14.58
N THR A 59 -18.21 -0.98 13.91
CA THR A 59 -19.25 -0.65 12.91
C THR A 59 -18.93 -1.18 11.50
N GLN A 60 -17.69 -1.61 11.24
CA GLN A 60 -17.35 -2.27 10.00
C GLN A 60 -17.19 -3.77 10.23
N LEU A 61 -18.26 -4.51 10.02
CA LEU A 61 -18.21 -5.97 10.03
C LEU A 61 -17.37 -6.44 8.86
N ILE A 62 -16.13 -6.84 9.12
CA ILE A 62 -15.30 -7.50 8.13
C ILE A 62 -15.78 -8.93 8.00
N SER A 63 -16.28 -9.29 6.85
CA SER A 63 -16.72 -10.65 6.51
C SER A 63 -15.95 -11.20 5.32
N GLU A 64 -15.95 -12.50 5.16
CA GLU A 64 -15.51 -13.10 3.90
C GLU A 64 -16.56 -12.85 2.83
N GLY A 65 -16.09 -12.50 1.63
CA GLY A 65 -16.93 -12.23 0.48
C GLY A 65 -16.17 -12.31 -0.81
N TYR A 66 -16.69 -11.68 -1.84
CA TYR A 66 -16.17 -11.74 -3.20
C TYR A 66 -16.00 -10.34 -3.78
N ARG A 67 -14.94 -10.16 -4.58
CA ARG A 67 -14.73 -9.00 -5.43
C ARG A 67 -14.46 -9.44 -6.85
N VAL A 68 -14.74 -8.59 -7.82
CA VAL A 68 -14.39 -8.85 -9.21
C VAL A 68 -13.12 -8.06 -9.56
N GLN A 69 -12.05 -8.75 -9.89
CA GLN A 69 -10.82 -8.12 -10.37
C GLN A 69 -10.88 -7.96 -11.89
N ILE A 70 -10.57 -6.74 -12.35
CA ILE A 70 -10.67 -6.36 -13.77
C ILE A 70 -9.30 -6.10 -14.40
N LEU A 71 -8.29 -5.80 -13.59
CA LEU A 71 -6.95 -5.49 -14.07
C LEU A 71 -5.89 -5.91 -13.07
N ALA A 72 -4.73 -6.33 -13.59
CA ALA A 72 -3.47 -6.37 -12.86
C ALA A 72 -2.38 -5.76 -13.75
N THR A 73 -1.70 -4.73 -13.28
CA THR A 73 -0.67 -3.99 -14.02
C THR A 73 0.46 -3.54 -13.11
N ARG A 74 1.67 -3.35 -13.67
CA ARG A 74 2.81 -2.77 -12.93
C ARG A 74 2.75 -1.24 -12.84
N TYR A 75 1.90 -0.60 -13.64
CA TYR A 75 1.83 0.85 -13.77
C TYR A 75 0.64 1.39 -12.99
N PHE A 76 0.92 2.19 -11.96
CA PHE A 76 -0.12 2.80 -11.12
C PHE A 76 -1.06 3.70 -11.92
N GLU A 77 -0.51 4.53 -12.82
CA GLU A 77 -1.27 5.49 -13.62
C GLU A 77 -2.33 4.81 -14.49
N TYR A 78 -2.01 3.61 -14.98
CA TYR A 78 -2.95 2.83 -15.76
C TYR A 78 -4.07 2.24 -14.89
N ALA A 79 -3.71 1.74 -13.70
CA ALA A 79 -4.68 1.26 -12.73
C ALA A 79 -5.64 2.37 -12.26
N ASP A 80 -5.09 3.56 -11.96
CA ASP A 80 -5.84 4.73 -11.52
C ASP A 80 -6.81 5.24 -12.59
N SER A 81 -6.32 5.40 -13.82
CA SER A 81 -7.15 5.81 -14.97
C SER A 81 -8.32 4.86 -15.20
N LEU A 82 -8.07 3.54 -15.07
CA LEU A 82 -9.12 2.53 -15.20
C LEU A 82 -10.11 2.59 -14.04
N ALA A 83 -9.62 2.73 -12.81
CA ALA A 83 -10.48 2.83 -11.64
C ALA A 83 -11.42 4.04 -11.72
N ILE A 84 -10.90 5.20 -12.13
CA ILE A 84 -11.71 6.42 -12.38
C ILE A 84 -12.75 6.16 -13.49
N SER A 85 -12.36 5.50 -14.58
CA SER A 85 -13.27 5.20 -15.69
C SER A 85 -14.41 4.27 -15.26
N ILE A 86 -14.10 3.27 -14.45
CA ILE A 86 -15.09 2.29 -13.97
C ILE A 86 -16.01 2.91 -12.92
N SER A 87 -15.47 3.67 -11.95
CA SER A 87 -16.27 4.30 -10.90
C SER A 87 -17.37 5.23 -11.40
N ARG A 88 -17.25 5.71 -12.66
CA ARG A 88 -18.29 6.50 -13.33
C ARG A 88 -19.39 5.64 -13.98
N LYS A 89 -19.14 4.35 -14.16
CA LYS A 89 -20.05 3.44 -14.89
C LYS A 89 -20.80 2.49 -13.95
N VAL A 90 -20.23 2.22 -12.80
CA VAL A 90 -20.81 1.32 -11.79
C VAL A 90 -21.05 2.07 -10.49
N ASN A 91 -22.04 1.61 -9.73
CA ASN A 91 -22.35 2.18 -8.41
C ASN A 91 -21.56 1.51 -7.28
N ASP A 92 -20.84 0.44 -7.59
CA ASP A 92 -20.09 -0.34 -6.65
C ASP A 92 -18.74 0.30 -6.32
N SER A 93 -18.20 -0.01 -5.15
CA SER A 93 -16.90 0.47 -4.69
C SER A 93 -15.78 -0.05 -5.57
N VAL A 94 -14.83 0.83 -5.94
CA VAL A 94 -13.66 0.48 -6.74
C VAL A 94 -12.40 0.61 -5.88
N TYR A 95 -11.56 -0.40 -5.90
CA TYR A 95 -10.35 -0.52 -5.10
C TYR A 95 -9.13 -0.67 -5.98
N ILE A 96 -8.04 0.04 -5.62
CA ILE A 96 -6.71 -0.21 -6.18
C ILE A 96 -5.87 -0.79 -5.05
N GLU A 97 -5.43 -2.03 -5.20
CA GLU A 97 -4.61 -2.72 -4.22
C GLU A 97 -3.23 -3.02 -4.82
N PHE A 98 -2.17 -2.71 -4.08
CA PHE A 98 -0.83 -3.06 -4.48
C PHE A 98 -0.45 -4.42 -3.89
N GLU A 99 -0.33 -5.41 -4.74
CA GLU A 99 0.27 -6.70 -4.40
C GLU A 99 1.50 -6.90 -5.29
N ALA A 100 2.67 -6.71 -4.69
CA ALA A 100 3.94 -6.70 -5.43
C ALA A 100 4.04 -7.87 -6.42
N PRO A 101 4.41 -7.61 -7.68
CA PRO A 101 4.81 -6.34 -8.27
C PRO A 101 3.68 -5.55 -8.95
N ASN A 102 2.41 -5.90 -8.75
CA ASN A 102 1.30 -5.39 -9.54
C ASN A 102 0.31 -4.56 -8.71
N TYR A 103 -0.25 -3.55 -9.35
CA TYR A 103 -1.47 -2.88 -8.93
C TYR A 103 -2.66 -3.64 -9.50
N LYS A 104 -3.63 -3.97 -8.64
CA LYS A 104 -4.84 -4.71 -8.98
C LYS A 104 -6.04 -3.81 -8.81
N VAL A 105 -6.89 -3.73 -9.83
CA VAL A 105 -8.16 -3.01 -9.76
C VAL A 105 -9.26 -4.02 -9.50
N ARG A 106 -9.95 -3.85 -8.37
CA ARG A 106 -11.04 -4.71 -7.90
C ARG A 106 -12.29 -3.90 -7.70
N VAL A 107 -13.45 -4.51 -7.95
CA VAL A 107 -14.74 -3.83 -7.90
C VAL A 107 -15.74 -4.67 -7.12
N GLY A 108 -16.57 -3.98 -6.33
CA GLY A 108 -17.69 -4.52 -5.57
C GLY A 108 -17.27 -5.21 -4.26
N ASP A 109 -18.24 -5.31 -3.36
CA ASP A 109 -18.17 -6.06 -2.12
C ASP A 109 -19.39 -6.99 -2.05
N PHE A 110 -19.24 -8.22 -2.55
CA PHE A 110 -20.33 -9.17 -2.66
C PHE A 110 -20.24 -10.24 -1.57
N ILE A 111 -21.31 -10.42 -0.82
CA ILE A 111 -21.38 -11.47 0.22
C ILE A 111 -21.51 -12.84 -0.46
N ASN A 112 -22.30 -12.93 -1.52
CA ASN A 112 -22.57 -14.16 -2.25
C ASN A 112 -21.81 -14.22 -3.56
N ARG A 113 -21.34 -15.41 -3.92
CA ARG A 113 -20.64 -15.64 -5.17
C ARG A 113 -21.54 -15.38 -6.39
N GLU A 114 -22.80 -15.74 -6.31
CA GLU A 114 -23.79 -15.55 -7.37
C GLU A 114 -23.94 -14.08 -7.75
N SER A 115 -23.99 -13.17 -6.76
CA SER A 115 -24.04 -11.73 -7.00
C SER A 115 -22.77 -11.23 -7.70
N ALA A 116 -21.61 -11.76 -7.32
CA ALA A 116 -20.33 -11.42 -7.98
C ALA A 116 -20.29 -11.95 -9.43
N GLU A 117 -20.90 -13.12 -9.71
CA GLU A 117 -20.99 -13.69 -11.06
C GLU A 117 -21.90 -12.86 -11.97
N LEU A 118 -23.02 -12.40 -11.47
CA LEU A 118 -23.91 -11.50 -12.21
C LEU A 118 -23.20 -10.19 -12.56
N PHE A 119 -22.54 -9.59 -11.59
CA PHE A 119 -21.78 -8.37 -11.80
C PHE A 119 -20.59 -8.57 -12.75
N GLN A 120 -19.91 -9.71 -12.68
CA GLN A 120 -18.86 -10.06 -13.65
C GLN A 120 -19.39 -10.12 -15.09
N GLN A 121 -20.58 -10.69 -15.30
CA GLN A 121 -21.22 -10.74 -16.62
C GLN A 121 -21.52 -9.33 -17.13
N GLU A 122 -21.99 -8.44 -16.25
CA GLU A 122 -22.20 -7.03 -16.59
C GLU A 122 -20.90 -6.36 -17.05
N LEU A 123 -19.81 -6.54 -16.27
CA LEU A 123 -18.48 -6.02 -16.63
C LEU A 123 -17.96 -6.58 -17.95
N MET A 124 -18.20 -7.87 -18.23
CA MET A 124 -17.86 -8.48 -19.51
C MET A 124 -18.64 -7.83 -20.67
N GLY A 125 -19.92 -7.49 -20.45
CA GLY A 125 -20.74 -6.74 -21.40
C GLY A 125 -20.21 -5.32 -21.66
N MET A 126 -19.62 -4.69 -20.66
CA MET A 126 -18.94 -3.39 -20.78
C MET A 126 -17.57 -3.47 -21.44
N GLY A 127 -17.09 -4.67 -21.79
CA GLY A 127 -15.80 -4.90 -22.47
C GLY A 127 -14.67 -5.45 -21.59
N TYR A 128 -14.88 -5.62 -20.28
CA TYR A 128 -13.88 -6.14 -19.35
C TYR A 128 -13.87 -7.67 -19.31
N ARG A 129 -13.59 -8.28 -20.45
CA ARG A 129 -13.69 -9.76 -20.65
C ARG A 129 -12.68 -10.57 -19.83
N ALA A 130 -11.59 -9.96 -19.40
CA ALA A 130 -10.55 -10.60 -18.59
C ALA A 130 -10.82 -10.50 -17.08
N SER A 131 -12.04 -10.15 -16.67
CA SER A 131 -12.42 -10.07 -15.27
C SER A 131 -12.57 -11.45 -14.64
N TRP A 132 -12.20 -11.58 -13.36
CA TRP A 132 -12.40 -12.79 -12.59
C TRP A 132 -12.80 -12.51 -11.16
N ILE A 133 -13.49 -13.44 -10.55
CA ILE A 133 -13.98 -13.36 -9.18
C ILE A 133 -12.88 -13.90 -8.25
N LEU A 134 -12.63 -13.18 -7.15
CA LEU A 134 -11.75 -13.64 -6.08
C LEU A 134 -12.48 -13.58 -4.74
N ARG A 135 -12.15 -14.52 -3.85
CA ARG A 135 -12.60 -14.49 -2.45
C ARG A 135 -11.66 -13.59 -1.66
N THR A 136 -12.20 -12.68 -0.89
CA THR A 136 -11.44 -11.71 -0.11
C THR A 136 -12.24 -11.25 1.11
N ARG A 137 -11.60 -10.52 2.00
CA ARG A 137 -12.30 -9.83 3.09
C ARG A 137 -12.96 -8.58 2.55
N ILE A 138 -14.23 -8.44 2.82
CA ILE A 138 -15.04 -7.28 2.45
C ILE A 138 -15.58 -6.59 3.70
N THR A 139 -15.90 -5.32 3.57
CA THR A 139 -16.67 -4.60 4.58
C THR A 139 -18.15 -4.85 4.30
N ALA A 140 -18.79 -5.67 5.12
CA ALA A 140 -20.22 -5.88 5.01
C ALA A 140 -20.93 -4.57 5.35
N GLN A 141 -21.70 -4.03 4.39
CA GLN A 141 -22.61 -2.94 4.70
C GLN A 141 -23.71 -3.48 5.60
N LYS A 142 -23.95 -2.80 6.71
CA LYS A 142 -25.09 -3.11 7.55
C LYS A 142 -26.34 -2.83 6.73
N VAL A 143 -27.06 -3.89 6.37
CA VAL A 143 -28.41 -3.75 5.81
C VAL A 143 -29.27 -3.18 6.92
N GLU A 144 -29.71 -1.93 6.77
CA GLU A 144 -30.71 -1.32 7.63
C GLU A 144 -32.09 -1.89 7.32
#